data_9a9c325b4e2066566fcc3af019279627
#
_entry.id   9a9c325b4e2066566fcc3af019279627
#
_cell.length_a   1.000
_cell.length_b   1.000
_cell.length_c   1.000
_cell.angle_alpha   90.00
_cell.angle_beta   90.00
_cell.angle_gamma   90.00
#
_symmetry.space_group_name_H-M   'P 1'
#
loop_
_entity.id
_entity.type
_entity.pdbx_description
1 polymer ?
#
loop_
_entity_poly.entity_id
_entity_poly.type
_entity_poly.pdbx_seq_one_letter_code
_entity_poly.pdbx_strand_id
1 'polypeptide(L)'
;MSFNKNLAKKLTSRWQLRLWMVTKLPMGLLSGMYVESLDENSCEVVLRDRWWIRNPFRSVFWAVMGMAAELSTGALVYAYVSGSDVKFILVGMEAKFFKKTKGKSYYFCNAGLDVLRSIELLVNTNDPSFVILPVIAKDEAEQVLATFTFQWQLMKPNI
;
A
#
# COMPACT_ATOMS: atom_id res chain seq x y z
N MET A 1 -18.12 8.69 3.41
CA MET A 1 -17.09 9.06 2.41
C MET A 1 -17.15 8.07 1.27
N SER A 2 -16.87 8.48 0.03
CA SER A 2 -16.89 7.60 -1.13
C SER A 2 -15.49 7.44 -1.70
N PHE A 3 -15.22 6.27 -2.29
CA PHE A 3 -13.95 5.98 -2.96
C PHE A 3 -13.70 6.93 -4.14
N ASN A 4 -12.52 7.51 -4.19
CA ASN A 4 -12.13 8.48 -5.21
C ASN A 4 -11.61 7.79 -6.48
N LYS A 5 -12.52 7.49 -7.43
CA LYS A 5 -12.18 6.84 -8.71
C LYS A 5 -11.20 7.64 -9.57
N ASN A 6 -11.23 8.98 -9.48
CA ASN A 6 -10.31 9.82 -10.25
C ASN A 6 -8.87 9.73 -9.70
N LEU A 7 -8.72 9.67 -8.38
CA LEU A 7 -7.43 9.44 -7.75
C LEU A 7 -6.90 8.04 -8.08
N ALA A 8 -7.76 7.01 -8.01
CA ALA A 8 -7.39 5.64 -8.38
C ALA A 8 -6.85 5.56 -9.82
N LYS A 9 -7.51 6.20 -10.78
CA LYS A 9 -7.01 6.32 -12.17
C LYS A 9 -5.65 7.00 -12.27
N LYS A 10 -5.40 8.03 -11.45
CA LYS A 10 -4.08 8.71 -11.41
C LYS A 10 -2.99 7.82 -10.84
N LEU A 11 -3.29 7.08 -9.77
CA LEU A 11 -2.32 6.20 -9.11
C LEU A 11 -2.02 4.95 -9.96
N THR A 12 -2.96 4.44 -10.74
CA THR A 12 -2.74 3.31 -11.67
C THR A 12 -2.09 3.73 -12.98
N SER A 13 -2.11 5.03 -13.32
CA SER A 13 -1.35 5.56 -14.46
C SER A 13 0.14 5.65 -14.13
N ARG A 14 0.96 4.80 -14.75
CA ARG A 14 2.41 4.70 -14.46
C ARG A 14 3.14 6.04 -14.57
N TRP A 15 2.79 6.86 -15.53
CA TRP A 15 3.41 8.15 -15.73
C TRP A 15 2.98 9.17 -14.65
N GLN A 16 1.68 9.24 -14.30
CA GLN A 16 1.18 10.15 -13.27
C GLN A 16 1.68 9.74 -11.88
N LEU A 17 1.70 8.43 -11.59
CA LEU A 17 2.27 7.90 -10.36
C LEU A 17 3.76 8.27 -10.24
N ARG A 18 4.56 8.13 -11.31
CA ARG A 18 5.98 8.51 -11.30
C ARG A 18 6.18 9.99 -11.00
N LEU A 19 5.41 10.87 -11.64
CA LEU A 19 5.46 12.30 -11.35
C LEU A 19 5.13 12.63 -9.89
N TRP A 20 4.09 11.97 -9.36
CA TRP A 20 3.72 12.11 -7.96
C TRP A 20 4.83 11.61 -7.03
N MET A 21 5.43 10.47 -7.35
CA MET A 21 6.53 9.89 -6.57
C MET A 21 7.78 10.76 -6.52
N VAL A 22 8.09 11.54 -7.57
CA VAL A 22 9.26 12.45 -7.56
C VAL A 22 9.27 13.34 -6.31
N THR A 23 8.12 13.85 -5.91
CA THR A 23 8.01 14.79 -4.78
C THR A 23 7.52 14.17 -3.49
N LYS A 24 6.71 13.10 -3.56
CA LYS A 24 6.02 12.53 -2.41
C LYS A 24 6.60 11.21 -1.93
N LEU A 25 7.19 10.42 -2.83
CA LEU A 25 7.75 9.10 -2.49
C LEU A 25 8.97 8.78 -3.37
N PRO A 26 10.08 9.54 -3.27
CA PRO A 26 11.24 9.37 -4.16
C PRO A 26 11.87 7.97 -4.06
N MET A 27 11.88 7.35 -2.89
CA MET A 27 12.37 5.97 -2.72
C MET A 27 11.50 4.96 -3.46
N GLY A 28 10.18 5.17 -3.51
CA GLY A 28 9.26 4.37 -4.32
C GLY A 28 9.56 4.47 -5.82
N LEU A 29 9.87 5.68 -6.30
CA LEU A 29 10.29 5.90 -7.68
C LEU A 29 11.60 5.15 -7.99
N LEU A 30 12.60 5.26 -7.13
CA LEU A 30 13.90 4.58 -7.29
C LEU A 30 13.75 3.06 -7.28
N SER A 31 12.90 2.52 -6.42
CA SER A 31 12.63 1.07 -6.38
C SER A 31 11.94 0.55 -7.66
N GLY A 32 11.27 1.46 -8.39
CA GLY A 32 10.56 1.13 -9.63
C GLY A 32 9.23 0.41 -9.41
N MET A 33 8.67 0.47 -8.18
CA MET A 33 7.34 -0.06 -7.90
C MET A 33 6.24 0.78 -8.58
N TYR A 34 5.09 0.16 -8.80
CA TYR A 34 3.93 0.84 -9.36
C TYR A 34 2.63 0.15 -8.96
N VAL A 35 1.54 0.90 -8.95
CA VAL A 35 0.20 0.38 -8.71
C VAL A 35 -0.32 -0.21 -10.03
N GLU A 36 -0.62 -1.51 -10.04
CA GLU A 36 -1.17 -2.20 -11.20
C GLU A 36 -2.68 -2.04 -11.26
N SER A 37 -3.35 -2.22 -10.12
CA SER A 37 -4.80 -2.04 -9.98
C SER A 37 -5.15 -1.38 -8.65
N LEU A 38 -6.21 -0.60 -8.65
CA LEU A 38 -6.79 0.03 -7.45
C LEU A 38 -8.27 0.25 -7.68
N ASP A 39 -9.09 -0.42 -6.89
CA ASP A 39 -10.54 -0.28 -6.86
C ASP A 39 -11.07 -0.14 -5.43
N GLU A 40 -12.39 -0.16 -5.26
CA GLU A 40 -13.04 -0.01 -3.97
C GLU A 40 -12.73 -1.16 -2.98
N ASN A 41 -12.35 -2.33 -3.48
CA ASN A 41 -12.12 -3.52 -2.67
C ASN A 41 -10.64 -3.80 -2.42
N SER A 42 -9.80 -3.48 -3.42
CA SER A 42 -8.42 -3.97 -3.45
C SER A 42 -7.42 -3.01 -4.09
N CYS A 43 -6.16 -3.26 -3.76
CA CYS A 43 -5.02 -2.62 -4.42
C CYS A 43 -3.94 -3.65 -4.66
N GLU A 44 -3.39 -3.66 -5.88
CA GLU A 44 -2.23 -4.46 -6.26
C GLU A 44 -1.06 -3.55 -6.64
N VAL A 45 0.08 -3.80 -6.02
CA VAL A 45 1.35 -3.14 -6.32
C VAL A 45 2.33 -4.14 -6.88
N VAL A 46 3.07 -3.74 -7.91
CA VAL A 46 4.10 -4.57 -8.55
C VAL A 46 5.47 -4.00 -8.29
N LEU A 47 6.40 -4.88 -7.92
CA LEU A 47 7.82 -4.59 -7.76
C LEU A 47 8.63 -5.52 -8.66
N ARG A 48 9.59 -4.96 -9.41
CA ARG A 48 10.54 -5.75 -10.21
C ARG A 48 11.90 -5.77 -9.54
N ASP A 49 12.47 -6.95 -9.42
CA ASP A 49 13.83 -7.13 -8.93
C ASP A 49 14.83 -6.38 -9.82
N ARG A 50 15.64 -5.54 -9.18
CA ARG A 50 16.72 -4.76 -9.79
C ARG A 50 17.95 -4.86 -8.91
N TRP A 51 19.15 -4.79 -9.48
CA TRP A 51 20.40 -5.01 -8.74
C TRP A 51 20.58 -4.05 -7.56
N TRP A 52 20.13 -2.81 -7.64
CA TRP A 52 20.27 -1.77 -6.59
C TRP A 52 19.26 -1.86 -5.44
N ILE A 53 18.24 -2.71 -5.56
CA ILE A 53 17.30 -3.01 -4.47
C ILE A 53 17.53 -4.39 -3.85
N ARG A 54 18.63 -5.04 -4.23
CA ARG A 54 19.01 -6.36 -3.67
C ARG A 54 19.80 -6.20 -2.38
N ASN A 55 19.64 -7.18 -1.51
CA ASN A 55 20.49 -7.38 -0.34
C ASN A 55 21.73 -8.25 -0.71
N PRO A 56 22.72 -8.40 0.19
CA PRO A 56 23.91 -9.23 -0.04
C PRO A 56 23.60 -10.71 -0.36
N PHE A 57 22.42 -11.18 0.00
CA PHE A 57 21.96 -12.56 -0.26
C PHE A 57 21.34 -12.73 -1.66
N ARG A 58 21.46 -11.71 -2.52
CA ARG A 58 20.97 -11.70 -3.91
C ARG A 58 19.46 -11.91 -4.04
N SER A 59 18.70 -11.33 -3.12
CA SER A 59 17.23 -11.22 -3.20
C SER A 59 16.82 -9.76 -2.98
N VAL A 60 15.60 -9.41 -3.34
CA VAL A 60 15.05 -8.07 -3.04
C VAL A 60 15.17 -7.81 -1.54
N PHE A 61 15.65 -6.62 -1.18
CA PHE A 61 15.79 -6.22 0.21
C PHE A 61 14.41 -6.11 0.88
N TRP A 62 14.28 -6.68 2.07
CA TRP A 62 13.00 -6.78 2.77
C TRP A 62 12.29 -5.43 2.97
N ALA A 63 13.05 -4.35 3.21
CA ALA A 63 12.48 -3.02 3.39
C ALA A 63 11.82 -2.50 2.10
N VAL A 64 12.36 -2.83 0.92
CA VAL A 64 11.76 -2.47 -0.37
C VAL A 64 10.49 -3.29 -0.62
N MET A 65 10.47 -4.55 -0.18
CA MET A 65 9.24 -5.36 -0.18
C MET A 65 8.19 -4.74 0.74
N GLY A 66 8.59 -4.30 1.95
CA GLY A 66 7.73 -3.58 2.89
C GLY A 66 7.15 -2.30 2.31
N MET A 67 7.97 -1.51 1.60
CA MET A 67 7.49 -0.30 0.90
C MET A 67 6.43 -0.61 -0.18
N ALA A 68 6.60 -1.69 -0.95
CA ALA A 68 5.62 -2.10 -1.96
C ALA A 68 4.30 -2.57 -1.31
N ALA A 69 4.41 -3.33 -0.22
CA ALA A 69 3.26 -3.77 0.57
C ALA A 69 2.55 -2.60 1.26
N GLU A 70 3.30 -1.64 1.84
CA GLU A 70 2.74 -0.42 2.42
C GLU A 70 2.00 0.41 1.36
N LEU A 71 2.58 0.57 0.17
CA LEU A 71 1.94 1.32 -0.92
C LEU A 71 0.58 0.70 -1.29
N SER A 72 0.43 -0.63 -1.26
CA SER A 72 -0.85 -1.28 -1.57
C SER A 72 -1.94 -0.95 -0.55
N THR A 73 -1.60 -0.86 0.74
CA THR A 73 -2.54 -0.49 1.80
C THR A 73 -2.76 1.01 1.85
N GLY A 74 -1.69 1.80 1.79
CA GLY A 74 -1.74 3.26 1.85
C GLY A 74 -2.48 3.89 0.67
N ALA A 75 -2.32 3.35 -0.55
CA ALA A 75 -3.07 3.81 -1.72
C ALA A 75 -4.57 3.55 -1.59
N LEU A 76 -4.94 2.38 -1.03
CA LEU A 76 -6.32 2.02 -0.77
C LEU A 76 -6.97 2.95 0.26
N VAL A 77 -6.31 3.18 1.41
CA VAL A 77 -6.77 4.14 2.43
C VAL A 77 -6.86 5.54 1.83
N TYR A 78 -5.82 5.99 1.12
CA TYR A 78 -5.78 7.33 0.53
C TYR A 78 -6.90 7.57 -0.47
N ALA A 79 -7.27 6.56 -1.27
CA ALA A 79 -8.37 6.67 -2.21
C ALA A 79 -9.74 6.89 -1.53
N TYR A 80 -9.91 6.40 -0.30
CA TYR A 80 -11.12 6.61 0.49
C TYR A 80 -11.15 7.96 1.23
N VAL A 81 -10.01 8.42 1.76
CA VAL A 81 -9.97 9.65 2.56
C VAL A 81 -9.62 10.91 1.77
N SER A 82 -9.23 10.75 0.51
CA SER A 82 -8.83 11.85 -0.37
C SER A 82 -9.96 12.86 -0.57
N GLY A 83 -9.67 14.12 -0.29
CA GLY A 83 -10.65 15.20 -0.38
C GLY A 83 -11.44 15.43 0.91
N SER A 84 -11.14 14.71 1.98
CA SER A 84 -11.65 14.94 3.32
C SER A 84 -10.57 15.53 4.25
N ASP A 85 -10.95 15.88 5.46
CA ASP A 85 -10.06 16.31 6.54
C ASP A 85 -9.43 15.14 7.31
N VAL A 86 -9.81 13.90 7.01
CA VAL A 86 -9.28 12.70 7.66
C VAL A 86 -7.79 12.53 7.36
N LYS A 87 -7.01 12.44 8.42
CA LYS A 87 -5.59 12.07 8.38
C LYS A 87 -5.44 10.60 8.72
N PHE A 88 -4.40 9.99 8.18
CA PHE A 88 -4.05 8.60 8.51
C PHE A 88 -2.54 8.47 8.69
N ILE A 89 -2.14 7.59 9.59
CA ILE A 89 -0.74 7.30 9.90
C ILE A 89 -0.56 5.81 10.13
N LEU A 90 0.55 5.28 9.65
CA LEU A 90 0.97 3.92 9.95
C LEU A 90 1.48 3.84 11.39
N VAL A 91 0.85 2.98 12.21
CA VAL A 91 1.20 2.83 13.64
C VAL A 91 1.82 1.47 13.95
N GLY A 92 1.73 0.52 13.05
CA GLY A 92 2.34 -0.79 13.24
C GLY A 92 2.46 -1.59 11.96
N MET A 93 3.47 -2.47 11.92
CA MET A 93 3.68 -3.41 10.83
C MET A 93 4.25 -4.72 11.37
N GLU A 94 3.72 -5.84 10.86
CA GLU A 94 4.30 -7.17 11.01
C GLU A 94 4.60 -7.76 9.64
N ALA A 95 5.70 -8.50 9.49
CA ALA A 95 6.05 -9.16 8.25
C ALA A 95 6.60 -10.56 8.49
N LYS A 96 6.22 -11.50 7.61
CA LYS A 96 6.76 -12.88 7.58
C LYS A 96 7.26 -13.18 6.17
N PHE A 97 8.50 -13.66 6.05
CA PHE A 97 9.15 -13.94 4.79
C PHE A 97 9.36 -15.45 4.64
N PHE A 98 8.91 -16.01 3.51
CA PHE A 98 8.93 -17.45 3.27
C PHE A 98 9.95 -17.85 2.20
N LYS A 99 10.18 -16.96 1.21
CA LYS A 99 11.08 -17.22 0.08
C LYS A 99 11.88 -15.98 -0.30
N LYS A 100 13.05 -16.22 -0.92
CA LYS A 100 13.85 -15.15 -1.54
C LYS A 100 13.10 -14.60 -2.75
N THR A 101 12.85 -13.30 -2.72
CA THR A 101 12.19 -12.61 -3.83
C THR A 101 13.19 -12.33 -4.96
N LYS A 102 12.88 -12.84 -6.14
CA LYS A 102 13.59 -12.60 -7.40
C LYS A 102 12.57 -12.38 -8.51
N GLY A 103 12.95 -11.63 -9.54
CA GLY A 103 12.06 -11.35 -10.66
C GLY A 103 10.96 -10.35 -10.29
N LYS A 104 9.75 -10.63 -10.72
CA LYS A 104 8.58 -9.79 -10.48
C LYS A 104 7.81 -10.31 -9.27
N SER A 105 7.38 -9.40 -8.41
CA SER A 105 6.55 -9.70 -7.24
C SER A 105 5.34 -8.79 -7.17
N TYR A 106 4.23 -9.34 -6.68
CA TYR A 106 2.92 -8.72 -6.61
C TYR A 106 2.49 -8.65 -5.15
N TYR A 107 2.05 -7.47 -4.72
CA TYR A 107 1.62 -7.18 -3.35
C TYR A 107 0.15 -6.83 -3.37
N PHE A 108 -0.67 -7.72 -2.86
CA PHE A 108 -2.11 -7.64 -2.95
C PHE A 108 -2.76 -7.40 -1.59
N CYS A 109 -3.49 -6.29 -1.47
CA CYS A 109 -4.36 -5.94 -0.35
C CYS A 109 -5.81 -6.00 -0.78
N ASN A 110 -6.62 -6.84 -0.15
CA ASN A 110 -8.06 -6.98 -0.43
C ASN A 110 -8.86 -6.68 0.84
N ALA A 111 -8.83 -5.42 1.27
CA ALA A 111 -9.42 -5.00 2.55
C ALA A 111 -10.17 -3.66 2.45
N GLY A 112 -10.73 -3.35 1.27
CA GLY A 112 -11.46 -2.10 1.04
C GLY A 112 -12.67 -1.92 1.96
N LEU A 113 -13.40 -3.01 2.25
CA LEU A 113 -14.51 -2.98 3.18
C LEU A 113 -14.09 -2.67 4.62
N ASP A 114 -12.91 -3.14 5.04
CA ASP A 114 -12.40 -2.85 6.38
C ASP A 114 -11.98 -1.39 6.51
N VAL A 115 -11.40 -0.81 5.44
CA VAL A 115 -11.12 0.63 5.37
C VAL A 115 -12.42 1.43 5.48
N LEU A 116 -13.44 1.06 4.71
CA LEU A 116 -14.74 1.75 4.74
C LEU A 116 -15.37 1.71 6.13
N ARG A 117 -15.43 0.54 6.77
CA ARG A 117 -15.95 0.36 8.14
C ARG A 117 -15.19 1.21 9.16
N SER A 118 -13.87 1.28 9.06
CA SER A 118 -13.05 2.08 9.96
C SER A 118 -13.33 3.59 9.79
N ILE A 119 -13.57 4.04 8.56
CA ILE A 119 -13.96 5.43 8.27
C ILE A 119 -15.37 5.72 8.82
N GLU A 120 -16.32 4.81 8.65
CA GLU A 120 -17.67 4.95 9.20
C GLU A 120 -17.64 5.06 10.73
N LEU A 121 -16.82 4.24 11.39
CA LEU A 121 -16.62 4.31 12.84
C LEU A 121 -16.09 5.69 13.26
N LEU A 122 -15.00 6.16 12.60
CA LEU A 122 -14.44 7.49 12.86
C LEU A 122 -15.46 8.62 12.68
N VAL A 123 -16.29 8.54 11.64
CA VAL A 123 -17.33 9.56 11.37
C VAL A 123 -18.40 9.57 12.44
N ASN A 124 -18.81 8.41 12.92
CA ASN A 124 -19.90 8.25 13.89
C ASN A 124 -19.48 8.59 15.33
N THR A 125 -18.26 8.26 15.72
CA THR A 125 -17.78 8.43 17.11
C THR A 125 -16.94 9.68 17.32
N ASN A 126 -16.33 10.23 16.26
CA ASN A 126 -15.28 11.25 16.30
C ASN A 126 -13.97 10.81 17.00
N ASP A 127 -13.89 9.57 17.47
CA ASP A 127 -12.68 9.01 18.05
C ASP A 127 -11.75 8.45 16.97
N PRO A 128 -10.43 8.47 17.17
CA PRO A 128 -9.50 7.81 16.25
C PRO A 128 -9.87 6.34 16.05
N SER A 129 -9.96 5.89 14.81
CA SER A 129 -10.23 4.50 14.46
C SER A 129 -8.97 3.82 13.94
N PHE A 130 -8.94 2.49 14.05
CA PHE A 130 -7.81 1.68 13.59
C PHE A 130 -8.30 0.66 12.57
N VAL A 131 -7.50 0.42 11.54
CA VAL A 131 -7.75 -0.64 10.57
C VAL A 131 -6.49 -1.48 10.38
N ILE A 132 -6.69 -2.81 10.33
CA ILE A 132 -5.63 -3.79 10.09
C ILE A 132 -5.79 -4.28 8.65
N LEU A 133 -4.75 -4.06 7.84
CA LEU A 133 -4.76 -4.37 6.42
C LEU A 133 -3.73 -5.46 6.10
N PRO A 134 -4.16 -6.69 5.79
CA PRO A 134 -3.28 -7.76 5.37
C PRO A 134 -2.85 -7.59 3.92
N VAL A 135 -1.60 -7.95 3.63
CA VAL A 135 -1.04 -7.99 2.27
C VAL A 135 -0.37 -9.33 2.05
N ILE A 136 -0.61 -9.93 0.90
CA ILE A 136 0.08 -11.14 0.44
C ILE A 136 1.00 -10.76 -0.71
N ALA A 137 2.28 -11.08 -0.58
CA ALA A 137 3.27 -10.93 -1.65
C ALA A 137 3.46 -12.27 -2.37
N LYS A 138 3.34 -12.28 -3.70
CA LYS A 138 3.48 -13.47 -4.54
C LYS A 138 4.45 -13.23 -5.69
N ASP A 139 5.04 -14.30 -6.25
CA ASP A 139 5.79 -14.27 -7.49
C ASP A 139 4.91 -14.50 -8.72
N GLU A 140 5.52 -14.54 -9.91
CA GLU A 140 4.84 -14.80 -11.19
C GLU A 140 4.25 -16.22 -11.27
N ALA A 141 4.68 -17.15 -10.42
CA ALA A 141 4.15 -18.50 -10.30
C ALA A 141 3.10 -18.65 -9.17
N GLU A 142 2.54 -17.53 -8.68
CA GLU A 142 1.56 -17.45 -7.59
C GLU A 142 2.06 -18.01 -6.24
N GLN A 143 3.37 -18.23 -6.09
CA GLN A 143 3.94 -18.71 -4.84
C GLN A 143 4.05 -17.56 -3.85
N VAL A 144 3.62 -17.79 -2.61
CA VAL A 144 3.70 -16.79 -1.55
C VAL A 144 5.17 -16.57 -1.17
N LEU A 145 5.62 -15.33 -1.29
CA LEU A 145 6.96 -14.86 -0.94
C LEU A 145 7.02 -14.33 0.50
N ALA A 146 6.01 -13.55 0.86
CA ALA A 146 5.89 -12.92 2.18
C ALA A 146 4.44 -12.58 2.47
N THR A 147 4.13 -12.35 3.76
CA THR A 147 2.89 -11.72 4.21
C THR A 147 3.25 -10.52 5.06
N PHE A 148 2.40 -9.49 4.97
CA PHE A 148 2.51 -8.28 5.77
C PHE A 148 1.16 -7.97 6.41
N THR A 149 1.20 -7.33 7.56
CA THR A 149 0.02 -6.79 8.22
C THR A 149 0.34 -5.36 8.63
N PHE A 150 -0.43 -4.40 8.13
CA PHE A 150 -0.26 -2.99 8.45
C PHE A 150 -1.41 -2.51 9.32
N GLN A 151 -1.09 -1.80 10.38
CA GLN A 151 -2.07 -1.14 11.23
C GLN A 151 -2.04 0.36 10.95
N TRP A 152 -3.13 0.87 10.39
CA TRP A 152 -3.33 2.29 10.14
C TRP A 152 -4.27 2.90 11.17
N GLN A 153 -3.92 4.08 11.67
CA GLN A 153 -4.79 4.92 12.48
C GLN A 153 -5.38 6.01 11.59
N LEU A 154 -6.70 6.15 11.64
CA LEU A 154 -7.44 7.24 11.00
C LEU A 154 -7.93 8.21 12.08
N MET A 155 -7.79 9.52 11.85
CA MET A 155 -8.17 10.54 12.80
C MET A 155 -8.66 11.81 12.09
N LYS A 156 -9.55 12.55 12.72
CA LYS A 156 -9.84 13.93 12.33
C LYS A 156 -8.79 14.86 12.93
N PRO A 157 -8.44 15.96 12.27
CA PRO A 157 -7.60 16.97 12.90
C PRO A 157 -8.28 17.49 14.17
N ASN A 158 -7.54 17.59 15.27
CA ASN A 158 -8.03 18.33 16.45
C ASN A 158 -8.27 19.77 16.02
N ILE A 159 -9.51 20.24 16.22
CA ILE A 159 -9.90 21.65 16.01
C ILE A 159 -9.27 22.49 17.09
#